data_fb47408cc25bc65ec73a2c45370ed941
#
_entry.id   fb47408cc25bc65ec73a2c45370ed941
#
_cell.length_a   1.000
_cell.length_b   1.000
_cell.length_c   1.000
_cell.angle_alpha   90.00
_cell.angle_beta   90.00
_cell.angle_gamma   90.00
#
_symmetry.space_group_name_H-M   'P 1'
#
loop_
_entity.id
_entity.type
_entity.pdbx_description
1 polymer ?
#
loop_
_entity_poly.entity_id
_entity_poly.type
_entity_poly.pdbx_seq_one_letter_code
_entity_poly.pdbx_strand_id
1 'polypeptide(L)'
;MSKKYYFENIDNLVEHILFQSPEIGPLKLQKGLYFLFAFYINTYSVESETEVIETENIFPKYLFQADFEAWTYGPVIRDVYLKFKEKQYTPRQFQFSEKDKEIEIFVKDAMKMIVEKSDFTLVDRVQEDIAWQKAYRNQHSNIINIKDIENEYLQNYSN
;
A
#
# COMPACT_ATOMS: atom_id res chain seq x y z
N MET A 1 13.50 9.03 17.88
CA MET A 1 12.87 7.79 17.62
C MET A 1 12.38 7.68 16.26
N SER A 2 12.65 6.61 15.59
CA SER A 2 12.19 6.44 14.25
C SER A 2 10.75 5.98 14.26
N LYS A 3 9.98 6.43 13.27
CA LYS A 3 8.62 5.98 13.12
C LYS A 3 8.63 4.65 12.43
N LYS A 4 7.65 3.83 12.73
CA LYS A 4 7.48 2.55 12.07
C LYS A 4 6.71 2.69 10.77
N TYR A 5 5.81 3.66 10.70
CA TYR A 5 4.96 3.88 9.54
C TYR A 5 5.07 5.31 9.04
N TYR A 6 5.12 5.49 7.73
CA TYR A 6 5.16 6.84 7.17
C TYR A 6 3.85 7.58 7.45
N PHE A 7 2.71 6.94 7.11
CA PHE A 7 1.41 7.50 7.44
C PHE A 7 0.97 6.86 8.75
N GLU A 8 0.92 7.65 9.81
CA GLU A 8 0.48 7.13 11.10
C GLU A 8 -1.01 6.84 11.10
N ASN A 9 -1.74 7.51 10.23
CA ASN A 9 -3.16 7.27 10.07
C ASN A 9 -3.39 7.02 8.58
N ILE A 10 -3.82 5.82 8.22
CA ILE A 10 -4.03 5.46 6.83
C ILE A 10 -5.10 6.33 6.18
N ASP A 11 -6.00 6.89 6.96
CA ASP A 11 -7.05 7.74 6.40
C ASP A 11 -6.47 8.95 5.69
N ASN A 12 -5.31 9.45 6.14
CA ASN A 12 -4.66 10.57 5.47
C ASN A 12 -4.22 10.17 4.05
N LEU A 13 -3.73 8.95 3.89
CA LEU A 13 -3.34 8.48 2.57
C LEU A 13 -4.59 8.26 1.70
N VAL A 14 -5.63 7.67 2.26
CA VAL A 14 -6.85 7.41 1.51
C VAL A 14 -7.45 8.73 1.01
N GLU A 15 -7.52 9.74 1.89
CA GLU A 15 -8.08 11.03 1.49
C GLU A 15 -7.23 11.73 0.44
N HIS A 16 -5.92 11.55 0.51
CA HIS A 16 -5.02 12.09 -0.50
C HIS A 16 -5.25 11.39 -1.86
N ILE A 17 -5.42 10.07 -1.85
CA ILE A 17 -5.71 9.33 -3.07
C ILE A 17 -7.03 9.81 -3.67
N LEU A 18 -8.06 10.02 -2.84
CA LEU A 18 -9.35 10.48 -3.32
C LEU A 18 -9.26 11.90 -3.86
N PHE A 19 -8.38 12.72 -3.31
CA PHE A 19 -8.17 14.06 -3.84
C PHE A 19 -7.56 13.99 -5.24
N GLN A 20 -6.60 13.09 -5.45
CA GLN A 20 -5.96 12.96 -6.75
C GLN A 20 -6.80 12.20 -7.76
N SER A 21 -7.63 11.28 -7.31
CA SER A 21 -8.45 10.44 -8.18
C SER A 21 -9.87 10.37 -7.63
N PRO A 22 -10.64 11.45 -7.78
CA PRO A 22 -11.96 11.53 -7.14
C PRO A 22 -12.95 10.47 -7.60
N GLU A 23 -12.72 9.87 -8.77
CA GLU A 23 -13.65 8.89 -9.29
C GLU A 23 -13.21 7.47 -9.07
N ILE A 24 -12.19 7.26 -8.26
CA ILE A 24 -11.70 5.90 -8.01
C ILE A 24 -12.78 5.07 -7.33
N GLY A 25 -12.94 3.82 -7.78
CA GLY A 25 -13.91 2.93 -7.15
C GLY A 25 -13.28 2.10 -6.05
N PRO A 26 -14.10 1.32 -5.35
CA PRO A 26 -13.61 0.58 -4.18
C PRO A 26 -12.54 -0.45 -4.52
N LEU A 27 -12.67 -1.12 -5.65
CA LEU A 27 -11.70 -2.14 -6.01
C LEU A 27 -10.32 -1.53 -6.25
N LYS A 28 -10.26 -0.46 -7.04
CA LYS A 28 -8.98 0.16 -7.34
C LYS A 28 -8.38 0.84 -6.13
N LEU A 29 -9.20 1.36 -5.22
CA LEU A 29 -8.68 1.94 -3.99
C LEU A 29 -7.98 0.85 -3.18
N GLN A 30 -8.60 -0.31 -3.02
CA GLN A 30 -8.03 -1.37 -2.21
C GLN A 30 -6.78 -1.98 -2.85
N LYS A 31 -6.83 -2.22 -4.16
CA LYS A 31 -5.64 -2.77 -4.84
C LYS A 31 -4.52 -1.74 -4.88
N GLY A 32 -4.88 -0.47 -5.00
CA GLY A 32 -3.91 0.61 -4.92
C GLY A 32 -3.20 0.64 -3.59
N LEU A 33 -3.95 0.52 -2.48
CA LEU A 33 -3.34 0.51 -1.15
C LEU A 33 -2.40 -0.69 -1.01
N TYR A 34 -2.79 -1.84 -1.52
CA TYR A 34 -1.95 -3.02 -1.43
C TYR A 34 -0.65 -2.84 -2.22
N PHE A 35 -0.74 -2.38 -3.46
CA PHE A 35 0.45 -2.21 -4.28
C PHE A 35 1.34 -1.08 -3.76
N LEU A 36 0.74 -0.01 -3.22
CA LEU A 36 1.54 1.04 -2.60
C LEU A 36 2.34 0.48 -1.42
N PHE A 37 1.69 -0.33 -0.58
CA PHE A 37 2.35 -0.94 0.55
C PHE A 37 3.50 -1.85 0.08
N ALA A 38 3.23 -2.69 -0.89
CA ALA A 38 4.20 -3.68 -1.35
C ALA A 38 5.37 -3.02 -2.07
N PHE A 39 5.08 -2.07 -2.97
CA PHE A 39 6.13 -1.40 -3.72
C PHE A 39 6.97 -0.50 -2.83
N TYR A 40 6.36 0.09 -1.80
CA TYR A 40 7.11 0.89 -0.84
C TYR A 40 8.17 0.02 -0.14
N ILE A 41 7.80 -1.20 0.25
CA ILE A 41 8.74 -2.12 0.87
C ILE A 41 9.90 -2.37 -0.09
N ASN A 42 9.60 -2.66 -1.34
CA ASN A 42 10.65 -2.95 -2.31
C ASN A 42 11.57 -1.75 -2.51
N THR A 43 11.03 -0.55 -2.54
CA THR A 43 11.81 0.64 -2.85
C THR A 43 12.57 1.19 -1.64
N TYR A 44 11.92 1.23 -0.48
CA TYR A 44 12.47 1.97 0.65
C TYR A 44 12.96 1.09 1.80
N SER A 45 12.39 -0.11 2.00
CA SER A 45 12.82 -0.96 3.10
C SER A 45 14.23 -1.48 2.89
N VAL A 46 14.57 -1.77 1.63
CA VAL A 46 15.90 -2.25 1.34
C VAL A 46 16.92 -1.18 1.72
N GLU A 47 16.64 0.07 1.40
CA GLU A 47 17.55 1.14 1.73
C GLU A 47 17.69 1.35 3.22
N SER A 48 16.64 1.19 3.97
CA SER A 48 16.71 1.42 5.39
C SER A 48 17.43 0.29 6.11
N GLU A 49 17.59 -0.85 5.46
CA GLU A 49 18.29 -1.95 6.07
C GLU A 49 19.79 -1.98 5.72
N THR A 50 20.22 -1.24 4.75
CA THR A 50 21.63 -1.20 4.45
C THR A 50 22.16 -0.13 5.35
N GLU A 51 23.16 -0.19 5.96
CA GLU A 51 23.55 0.70 6.83
C GLU A 51 24.04 1.93 6.45
N VAL A 52 23.51 2.56 5.61
CA VAL A 52 23.97 3.77 5.20
C VAL A 52 23.51 4.78 6.08
N ILE A 53 24.18 4.95 7.06
CA ILE A 53 23.76 5.71 8.01
C ILE A 53 23.72 7.12 7.94
N GLU A 54 24.45 7.72 7.15
CA GLU A 54 24.46 9.07 7.19
C GLU A 54 23.37 9.70 6.50
N THR A 55 22.41 9.05 5.96
CA THR A 55 21.47 9.73 5.19
C THR A 55 20.44 10.33 6.07
N GLU A 56 20.09 11.50 5.84
CA GLU A 56 19.03 12.11 6.54
C GLU A 56 17.71 11.72 5.95
N ASN A 57 17.69 10.88 4.90
CA ASN A 57 16.46 10.53 4.22
C ASN A 57 16.06 9.09 4.42
N ILE A 58 16.23 8.57 5.61
CA ILE A 58 15.76 7.23 5.87
C ILE A 58 14.29 7.31 6.21
N PHE A 59 13.48 6.68 5.39
CA PHE A 59 12.04 6.68 5.59
C PHE A 59 11.63 5.49 6.46
N PRO A 60 10.46 5.54 7.10
CA PRO A 60 9.98 4.41 7.91
C PRO A 60 9.91 3.13 7.10
N LYS A 61 9.97 2.01 7.78
CA LYS A 61 10.00 0.72 7.10
C LYS A 61 8.76 0.44 6.29
N TYR A 62 7.59 0.84 6.80
CA TYR A 62 6.33 0.57 6.12
C TYR A 62 5.62 1.88 5.79
N LEU A 63 4.85 1.88 4.71
CA LEU A 63 4.12 3.08 4.32
C LEU A 63 2.99 3.37 5.31
N PHE A 64 2.32 2.33 5.77
CA PHE A 64 1.23 2.47 6.76
C PHE A 64 1.05 1.13 7.47
N GLN A 65 0.30 1.15 8.57
CA GLN A 65 -0.02 -0.10 9.25
C GLN A 65 -1.09 -0.82 8.44
N ALA A 66 -0.79 -2.04 8.00
CA ALA A 66 -1.65 -2.74 7.07
C ALA A 66 -2.28 -3.95 7.71
N ASP A 67 -3.61 -3.96 7.75
CA ASP A 67 -4.36 -5.10 8.23
C ASP A 67 -5.10 -5.68 7.04
N PHE A 68 -4.35 -6.23 6.08
CA PHE A 68 -4.96 -6.78 4.87
C PHE A 68 -5.59 -8.13 5.14
N GLU A 69 -6.77 -8.33 4.58
CA GLU A 69 -7.44 -9.63 4.57
C GLU A 69 -7.49 -10.12 3.13
N ALA A 70 -7.41 -11.42 2.95
CA ALA A 70 -7.46 -12.00 1.61
C ALA A 70 -8.92 -12.27 1.24
N TRP A 71 -9.49 -11.37 0.44
CA TRP A 71 -10.86 -11.54 -0.06
C TRP A 71 -10.78 -12.12 -1.48
N THR A 72 -11.92 -12.48 -2.02
CA THR A 72 -11.97 -13.16 -3.32
C THR A 72 -11.28 -12.39 -4.43
N TYR A 73 -11.42 -11.07 -4.46
CA TYR A 73 -10.82 -10.28 -5.52
C TYR A 73 -9.52 -9.62 -5.11
N GLY A 74 -8.91 -10.10 -4.04
CA GLY A 74 -7.59 -9.62 -3.64
C GLY A 74 -7.57 -9.10 -2.21
N PRO A 75 -6.46 -8.47 -1.81
CA PRO A 75 -6.32 -7.94 -0.45
C PRO A 75 -7.24 -6.76 -0.21
N VAL A 76 -7.80 -6.71 1.00
CA VAL A 76 -8.72 -5.63 1.40
C VAL A 76 -8.39 -5.22 2.83
N ILE A 77 -8.39 -3.92 3.09
CA ILE A 77 -8.35 -3.40 4.44
C ILE A 77 -9.79 -3.11 4.84
N ARG A 78 -10.32 -3.91 5.76
CA ARG A 78 -11.75 -3.89 6.08
C ARG A 78 -12.22 -2.51 6.56
N ASP A 79 -11.45 -1.85 7.42
CA ASP A 79 -11.86 -0.54 7.93
C ASP A 79 -11.98 0.49 6.81
N VAL A 80 -11.06 0.46 5.85
CA VAL A 80 -11.11 1.37 4.71
C VAL A 80 -12.33 1.03 3.84
N TYR A 81 -12.59 -0.26 3.66
CA TYR A 81 -13.73 -0.71 2.87
C TYR A 81 -15.03 -0.15 3.45
N LEU A 82 -15.20 -0.29 4.76
CA LEU A 82 -16.43 0.16 5.40
C LEU A 82 -16.57 1.69 5.37
N LYS A 83 -15.49 2.42 5.65
CA LYS A 83 -15.55 3.86 5.63
C LYS A 83 -15.83 4.39 4.23
N PHE A 84 -15.23 3.77 3.22
CA PHE A 84 -15.44 4.20 1.84
C PHE A 84 -16.89 3.93 1.42
N LYS A 85 -17.41 2.74 1.79
CA LYS A 85 -18.76 2.38 1.45
C LYS A 85 -19.77 3.34 2.07
N GLU A 86 -19.49 3.80 3.30
CA GLU A 86 -20.38 4.71 3.99
C GLU A 86 -20.07 6.18 3.74
N LYS A 87 -19.22 6.46 2.78
CA LYS A 87 -18.90 7.81 2.34
C LYS A 87 -18.37 8.68 3.47
N GLN A 88 -17.51 8.11 4.30
CA GLN A 88 -16.98 8.82 5.46
C GLN A 88 -15.67 9.53 5.18
N TYR A 89 -15.09 9.39 4.00
CA TYR A 89 -13.86 10.07 3.66
C TYR A 89 -14.15 11.40 2.96
N THR A 90 -13.32 12.39 3.24
CA THR A 90 -13.37 13.69 2.56
C THR A 90 -12.07 13.82 1.77
N PRO A 91 -12.13 13.95 0.43
CA PRO A 91 -10.90 14.12 -0.35
C PRO A 91 -10.09 15.31 0.14
N ARG A 92 -8.81 15.09 0.39
CA ARG A 92 -7.99 16.13 0.97
C ARG A 92 -6.52 15.87 0.66
N GLN A 93 -5.83 16.87 0.11
CA GLN A 93 -4.43 16.70 -0.23
C GLN A 93 -3.59 16.63 1.03
N PHE A 94 -2.72 15.62 1.13
CA PHE A 94 -1.80 15.51 2.26
C PHE A 94 -0.63 16.44 2.00
N GLN A 95 -0.16 17.12 3.03
CA GLN A 95 0.93 18.06 2.90
C GLN A 95 2.25 17.36 3.20
N PHE A 96 2.95 16.97 2.15
CA PHE A 96 4.27 16.37 2.30
C PHE A 96 5.31 17.47 2.54
N SER A 97 6.27 17.21 3.44
CA SER A 97 7.31 18.19 3.66
C SER A 97 8.25 18.18 2.47
N GLU A 98 9.13 19.18 2.40
CA GLU A 98 10.02 19.30 1.27
C GLU A 98 10.92 18.09 1.15
N LYS A 99 11.40 17.54 2.25
CA LYS A 99 12.28 16.40 2.19
C LYS A 99 11.55 15.10 1.87
N ASP A 100 10.21 15.11 1.89
CA ASP A 100 9.43 13.92 1.60
C ASP A 100 8.81 13.97 0.22
N LYS A 101 9.26 14.87 -0.64
CA LYS A 101 8.68 14.98 -1.97
C LYS A 101 8.80 13.69 -2.77
N GLU A 102 9.82 12.90 -2.51
CA GLU A 102 9.95 11.65 -3.24
C GLU A 102 8.85 10.67 -2.88
N ILE A 103 8.34 10.70 -1.64
CA ILE A 103 7.21 9.87 -1.27
C ILE A 103 5.93 10.36 -1.97
N GLU A 104 5.77 11.67 -2.09
CA GLU A 104 4.63 12.23 -2.79
C GLU A 104 4.61 11.78 -4.25
N ILE A 105 5.78 11.83 -4.91
CA ILE A 105 5.89 11.39 -6.29
C ILE A 105 5.66 9.89 -6.41
N PHE A 106 6.19 9.12 -5.46
CA PHE A 106 5.98 7.68 -5.45
C PHE A 106 4.50 7.33 -5.41
N VAL A 107 3.73 7.96 -4.51
CA VAL A 107 2.30 7.69 -4.39
C VAL A 107 1.58 8.12 -5.67
N LYS A 108 1.92 9.28 -6.22
CA LYS A 108 1.27 9.78 -7.40
C LYS A 108 1.49 8.86 -8.60
N ASP A 109 2.74 8.46 -8.82
CA ASP A 109 3.08 7.64 -9.99
C ASP A 109 2.50 6.24 -9.87
N ALA A 110 2.56 5.64 -8.69
CA ALA A 110 2.01 4.30 -8.50
C ALA A 110 0.50 4.31 -8.68
N MET A 111 -0.18 5.29 -8.11
CA MET A 111 -1.64 5.34 -8.24
C MET A 111 -2.07 5.65 -9.68
N LYS A 112 -1.28 6.42 -10.42
CA LYS A 112 -1.61 6.67 -11.81
C LYS A 112 -1.60 5.35 -12.59
N MET A 113 -0.59 4.51 -12.35
CA MET A 113 -0.54 3.21 -13.01
C MET A 113 -1.72 2.33 -12.62
N ILE A 114 -2.11 2.35 -11.35
CA ILE A 114 -3.24 1.54 -10.89
C ILE A 114 -4.54 2.00 -11.53
N VAL A 115 -4.78 3.30 -11.55
CA VAL A 115 -6.03 3.84 -12.06
C VAL A 115 -6.18 3.58 -13.55
N GLU A 116 -5.06 3.52 -14.28
CA GLU A 116 -5.11 3.30 -15.72
C GLU A 116 -5.38 1.86 -16.11
N LYS A 117 -5.26 0.91 -15.18
CA LYS A 117 -5.50 -0.49 -15.51
C LYS A 117 -6.96 -0.84 -15.25
N SER A 118 -7.45 -1.85 -15.95
CA SER A 118 -8.81 -2.31 -15.71
C SER A 118 -8.89 -3.06 -14.39
N ASP A 119 -10.08 -3.13 -13.83
CA ASP A 119 -10.30 -3.89 -12.59
C ASP A 119 -9.88 -5.34 -12.79
N PHE A 120 -10.22 -5.91 -13.93
CA PHE A 120 -9.88 -7.30 -14.23
C PHE A 120 -8.37 -7.52 -14.20
N THR A 121 -7.61 -6.61 -14.81
CA THR A 121 -6.16 -6.71 -14.83
C THR A 121 -5.58 -6.64 -13.43
N LEU A 122 -6.11 -5.77 -12.59
CA LEU A 122 -5.61 -5.62 -11.23
C LEU A 122 -5.91 -6.87 -10.40
N VAL A 123 -7.10 -7.43 -10.53
CA VAL A 123 -7.46 -8.64 -9.79
C VAL A 123 -6.58 -9.80 -10.25
N ASP A 124 -6.41 -9.94 -11.57
CA ASP A 124 -5.60 -11.01 -12.12
C ASP A 124 -4.16 -10.93 -11.62
N ARG A 125 -3.61 -9.72 -11.57
CA ARG A 125 -2.25 -9.52 -11.12
C ARG A 125 -2.08 -9.84 -9.64
N VAL A 126 -2.99 -9.37 -8.79
CA VAL A 126 -2.83 -9.55 -7.35
C VAL A 126 -3.04 -11.00 -6.94
N GLN A 127 -3.83 -11.74 -7.70
CA GLN A 127 -4.05 -13.15 -7.38
C GLN A 127 -2.82 -14.01 -7.66
N GLU A 128 -1.81 -13.45 -8.33
CA GLU A 128 -0.55 -14.13 -8.53
C GLU A 128 0.34 -14.00 -7.30
N ASP A 129 0.04 -13.11 -6.37
CA ASP A 129 0.88 -12.92 -5.20
C ASP A 129 0.71 -14.08 -4.22
N ILE A 130 1.84 -14.64 -3.82
CA ILE A 130 1.84 -15.79 -2.93
C ILE A 130 1.31 -15.43 -1.56
N ALA A 131 1.60 -14.22 -1.08
CA ALA A 131 1.10 -13.77 0.22
C ALA A 131 -0.44 -13.81 0.26
N TRP A 132 -1.10 -13.37 -0.83
CA TRP A 132 -2.54 -13.41 -0.91
C TRP A 132 -3.04 -14.86 -1.00
N GLN A 133 -2.40 -15.66 -1.86
CA GLN A 133 -2.83 -17.05 -2.05
C GLN A 133 -2.77 -17.84 -0.76
N LYS A 134 -1.70 -17.65 0.00
CA LYS A 134 -1.51 -18.38 1.24
C LYS A 134 -2.60 -18.03 2.25
N ALA A 135 -2.91 -16.76 2.39
CA ALA A 135 -3.94 -16.31 3.32
C ALA A 135 -5.33 -16.73 2.85
N TYR A 136 -5.56 -16.67 1.54
CA TYR A 136 -6.88 -16.99 0.99
C TYR A 136 -7.22 -18.48 1.18
N ARG A 137 -6.19 -19.33 1.15
CA ARG A 137 -6.40 -20.77 1.31
C ARG A 137 -6.38 -21.20 2.78
N ASN A 138 -6.04 -20.31 3.70
CA ASN A 138 -5.96 -20.66 5.10
C ASN A 138 -7.37 -20.81 5.67
N GLN A 139 -7.65 -21.95 6.27
CA GLN A 139 -8.99 -22.22 6.77
C GLN A 139 -9.27 -21.58 8.13
N HIS A 140 -8.25 -21.09 8.80
CA HIS A 140 -8.40 -20.54 10.14
C HIS A 140 -8.39 -19.01 10.18
N SER A 141 -7.81 -18.36 9.19
CA SER A 141 -7.73 -16.92 9.18
C SER A 141 -7.41 -16.46 7.78
N ASN A 142 -8.03 -15.37 7.33
CA ASN A 142 -7.72 -14.79 6.03
C ASN A 142 -6.81 -13.57 6.14
N ILE A 143 -6.17 -13.38 7.28
CA ILE A 143 -5.28 -12.24 7.45
C ILE A 143 -3.97 -12.48 6.71
N ILE A 144 -3.54 -11.51 5.89
CA ILE A 144 -2.31 -11.64 5.13
C ILE A 144 -1.15 -11.26 6.04
N ASN A 145 -0.18 -12.16 6.15
CA ASN A 145 0.98 -11.92 6.98
C ASN A 145 1.90 -10.91 6.29
N ILE A 146 2.22 -9.82 6.99
CA ILE A 146 3.08 -8.77 6.45
C ILE A 146 4.44 -9.31 6.05
N LYS A 147 4.99 -10.25 6.80
CA LYS A 147 6.27 -10.83 6.45
C LYS A 147 6.22 -11.58 5.12
N ASP A 148 5.08 -12.16 4.79
CA ASP A 148 4.94 -12.83 3.50
C ASP A 148 5.00 -11.82 2.36
N ILE A 149 4.39 -10.65 2.54
CA ILE A 149 4.46 -9.58 1.54
C ILE A 149 5.91 -9.09 1.43
N GLU A 150 6.57 -8.88 2.56
CA GLU A 150 7.95 -8.43 2.55
C GLU A 150 8.83 -9.42 1.80
N ASN A 151 8.73 -10.68 2.15
CA ASN A 151 9.57 -11.69 1.53
C ASN A 151 9.35 -11.77 0.03
N GLU A 152 8.11 -11.70 -0.38
CA GLU A 152 7.78 -11.80 -1.79
C GLU A 152 8.33 -10.61 -2.58
N TYR A 153 8.13 -9.40 -2.08
CA TYR A 153 8.51 -8.21 -2.83
C TYR A 153 10.00 -7.91 -2.73
N LEU A 154 10.65 -8.26 -1.64
CA LEU A 154 12.08 -8.07 -1.54
C LEU A 154 12.82 -9.12 -2.39
N GLN A 155 12.37 -10.37 -2.40
CA GLN A 155 13.06 -11.39 -3.14
C GLN A 155 12.83 -11.26 -4.65
N ASN A 156 11.62 -10.95 -5.05
CA ASN A 156 11.29 -10.95 -6.47
C ASN A 156 11.73 -9.70 -7.21
N TYR A 157 11.97 -8.62 -6.49
CA TYR A 157 12.23 -7.35 -7.15
C TYR A 157 13.53 -6.68 -6.74
N SER A 158 14.36 -7.34 -5.94
CA SER A 158 15.57 -6.72 -5.46
C SER A 158 16.79 -7.04 -6.29
N ASN A 159 16.64 -7.65 -7.44
CA ASN A 159 17.80 -7.92 -8.29
C ASN A 159 18.00 -6.87 -9.35
#